data_98dcfbac5409033fe96c1e704635baae
#
_entry.id   98dcfbac5409033fe96c1e704635baae
#
_cell.length_a   1.000
_cell.length_b   1.000
_cell.length_c   1.000
_cell.angle_alpha   90.00
_cell.angle_beta   90.00
_cell.angle_gamma   90.00
#
_symmetry.space_group_name_H-M   'P 1'
#
loop_
_entity.id
_entity.type
_entity.pdbx_description
1 polymer ?
#
loop_
_entity_poly.entity_id
_entity_poly.type
_entity_poly.pdbx_seq_one_letter_code
_entity_poly.pdbx_strand_id
1 'polypeptide(L)'
;MPYGEVDQEHWSVYSYRKIADLIGEVCDRYRSTLQPEVCTLMQHYSTLINRHLMQDSEIAKLCRQIYLSHQAALDLIYKHLPALETEAYELVKQLVNNAPPDQIVFVHSWLQRKILSFASTKWHDLPFQQTGTGWAAPPNRILLLQFKVVPPVLKLVLILGPGDLTTRQAIYDALENRNIPGFTGVRPTSDQGWPHLVERIVSEDIRPEMFLSDIEDDVRRFWQQFLVDELPRIDEAIVQAFGTAQE
;
A
#
# COMPACT_ATOMS: atom_id res chain seq x y z
N MET A 1 12.92 -6.13 -34.37
CA MET A 1 12.34 -6.83 -35.52
C MET A 1 10.85 -6.55 -35.51
N PRO A 2 10.28 -5.91 -36.54
CA PRO A 2 8.83 -5.73 -36.59
C PRO A 2 8.18 -7.09 -36.82
N TYR A 3 7.20 -7.43 -36.03
CA TYR A 3 6.32 -8.58 -36.28
C TYR A 3 5.65 -8.37 -37.64
N GLY A 4 5.91 -9.29 -38.58
CA GLY A 4 5.32 -9.25 -39.91
C GLY A 4 3.79 -9.21 -39.85
N GLU A 5 3.20 -8.50 -40.78
CA GLU A 5 1.74 -8.50 -41.02
C GLU A 5 1.27 -9.93 -41.12
N VAL A 6 0.47 -10.36 -40.16
CA VAL A 6 -0.18 -11.66 -40.15
C VAL A 6 -1.28 -11.56 -41.20
N ASP A 7 -1.17 -12.41 -42.23
CA ASP A 7 -2.13 -12.53 -43.31
C ASP A 7 -3.52 -12.89 -42.73
N GLN A 8 -4.41 -11.90 -42.60
CA GLN A 8 -5.70 -12.01 -41.92
C GLN A 8 -6.69 -12.94 -42.69
N GLU A 9 -6.42 -13.29 -43.93
CA GLU A 9 -7.32 -14.12 -44.74
C GLU A 9 -7.38 -15.58 -44.30
N HIS A 10 -6.45 -16.07 -43.47
CA HIS A 10 -6.37 -17.47 -43.02
C HIS A 10 -6.71 -17.70 -41.55
N TRP A 11 -7.10 -16.68 -40.79
CA TRP A 11 -7.39 -16.83 -39.37
C TRP A 11 -8.88 -16.69 -39.08
N SER A 12 -9.46 -17.69 -38.41
CA SER A 12 -10.83 -17.65 -37.91
C SER A 12 -10.82 -17.49 -36.41
N VAL A 13 -11.58 -16.52 -35.89
CA VAL A 13 -11.74 -16.30 -34.45
C VAL A 13 -12.78 -17.26 -33.90
N TYR A 14 -12.38 -18.13 -33.00
CA TYR A 14 -13.28 -19.04 -32.29
C TYR A 14 -13.47 -18.60 -30.85
N SER A 15 -14.72 -18.52 -30.40
CA SER A 15 -15.02 -18.36 -28.99
C SER A 15 -14.73 -19.66 -28.22
N TYR A 16 -14.40 -19.57 -26.94
CA TYR A 16 -14.21 -20.76 -26.10
C TYR A 16 -15.43 -21.68 -26.09
N ARG A 17 -16.65 -21.13 -26.16
CA ARG A 17 -17.88 -21.92 -26.35
C ARG A 17 -17.80 -22.75 -27.62
N LYS A 18 -17.46 -22.15 -28.75
CA LYS A 18 -17.35 -22.85 -30.01
C LYS A 18 -16.26 -23.92 -29.99
N ILE A 19 -15.18 -23.69 -29.24
CA ILE A 19 -14.14 -24.71 -29.05
C ILE A 19 -14.68 -25.87 -28.22
N ALA A 20 -15.39 -25.61 -27.11
CA ALA A 20 -16.00 -26.67 -26.29
C ALA A 20 -17.04 -27.49 -27.07
N ASP A 21 -17.87 -26.82 -27.87
CA ASP A 21 -18.87 -27.47 -28.73
C ASP A 21 -18.19 -28.35 -29.80
N LEU A 22 -17.15 -27.85 -30.48
CA LEU A 22 -16.37 -28.62 -31.46
C LEU A 22 -15.70 -29.84 -30.82
N ILE A 23 -15.17 -29.75 -29.62
CA ILE A 23 -14.60 -30.88 -28.90
C ILE A 23 -15.68 -31.95 -28.66
N GLY A 24 -16.88 -31.54 -28.25
CA GLY A 24 -18.03 -32.43 -28.10
C GLY A 24 -18.40 -33.13 -29.42
N GLU A 25 -18.55 -32.35 -30.48
CA GLU A 25 -18.88 -32.90 -31.84
C GLU A 25 -17.83 -33.91 -32.35
N VAL A 26 -16.54 -33.62 -32.11
CA VAL A 26 -15.44 -34.53 -32.50
C VAL A 26 -15.51 -35.83 -31.69
N CYS A 27 -15.73 -35.75 -30.38
CA CYS A 27 -15.88 -36.94 -29.53
C CYS A 27 -17.07 -37.82 -29.96
N ASP A 28 -18.20 -37.18 -30.30
CA ASP A 28 -19.39 -37.94 -30.72
C ASP A 28 -19.24 -38.54 -32.14
N ARG A 29 -18.69 -37.78 -33.09
CA ARG A 29 -18.51 -38.23 -34.48
C ARG A 29 -17.48 -39.34 -34.62
N TYR A 30 -16.42 -39.31 -33.83
CA TYR A 30 -15.30 -40.27 -33.96
C TYR A 30 -15.22 -41.25 -32.78
N ARG A 31 -16.31 -41.42 -32.02
CA ARG A 31 -16.38 -42.27 -30.82
C ARG A 31 -15.94 -43.71 -31.05
N SER A 32 -16.17 -44.26 -32.28
CA SER A 32 -15.75 -45.60 -32.65
C SER A 32 -14.30 -45.73 -33.12
N THR A 33 -13.63 -44.58 -33.37
CA THR A 33 -12.28 -44.54 -33.95
C THR A 33 -11.25 -43.99 -32.95
N LEU A 34 -11.69 -43.15 -32.00
CA LEU A 34 -10.85 -42.61 -30.96
C LEU A 34 -10.72 -43.60 -29.79
N GLN A 35 -9.52 -43.67 -29.22
CA GLN A 35 -9.32 -44.45 -28.00
C GLN A 35 -10.15 -43.87 -26.86
N PRO A 36 -10.73 -44.68 -25.95
CA PRO A 36 -11.59 -44.22 -24.87
C PRO A 36 -10.92 -43.17 -23.97
N GLU A 37 -9.62 -43.32 -23.74
CA GLU A 37 -8.82 -42.41 -22.93
C GLU A 37 -8.75 -40.99 -23.54
N VAL A 38 -8.62 -40.93 -24.90
CA VAL A 38 -8.58 -39.65 -25.63
C VAL A 38 -9.93 -38.94 -25.53
N CYS A 39 -11.04 -39.68 -25.73
CA CYS A 39 -12.39 -39.14 -25.58
C CYS A 39 -12.60 -38.61 -24.15
N THR A 40 -12.17 -39.33 -23.14
CA THR A 40 -12.26 -38.91 -21.72
C THR A 40 -11.47 -37.63 -21.47
N LEU A 41 -10.24 -37.54 -21.99
CA LEU A 41 -9.41 -36.36 -21.86
C LEU A 41 -10.05 -35.13 -22.53
N MET A 42 -10.57 -35.31 -23.75
CA MET A 42 -11.25 -34.26 -24.51
C MET A 42 -12.53 -33.78 -23.80
N GLN A 43 -13.31 -34.67 -23.21
CA GLN A 43 -14.51 -34.36 -22.43
C GLN A 43 -14.14 -33.60 -21.16
N HIS A 44 -13.08 -34.01 -20.46
CA HIS A 44 -12.58 -33.25 -19.29
C HIS A 44 -12.13 -31.85 -19.67
N TYR A 45 -11.47 -31.70 -20.84
CA TYR A 45 -11.04 -30.36 -21.29
C TYR A 45 -12.23 -29.49 -21.68
N SER A 46 -13.23 -30.00 -22.36
CA SER A 46 -14.49 -29.31 -22.65
C SER A 46 -15.21 -28.91 -21.37
N THR A 47 -15.24 -29.79 -20.36
CA THR A 47 -15.81 -29.50 -19.03
C THR A 47 -15.05 -28.38 -18.33
N LEU A 48 -13.72 -28.35 -18.41
CA LEU A 48 -12.86 -27.35 -17.84
C LEU A 48 -13.10 -25.97 -18.49
N ILE A 49 -13.21 -25.91 -19.82
CA ILE A 49 -13.58 -24.71 -20.56
C ILE A 49 -14.93 -24.19 -20.08
N ASN A 50 -15.95 -25.06 -20.03
CA ASN A 50 -17.28 -24.66 -19.58
C ASN A 50 -17.31 -24.19 -18.15
N ARG A 51 -16.54 -24.83 -17.26
CA ARG A 51 -16.53 -24.50 -15.82
C ARG A 51 -15.80 -23.20 -15.49
N HIS A 52 -14.68 -22.94 -16.17
CA HIS A 52 -13.81 -21.80 -15.81
C HIS A 52 -13.96 -20.59 -16.73
N LEU A 53 -14.36 -20.77 -17.99
CA LEU A 53 -14.43 -19.67 -18.95
C LEU A 53 -15.87 -19.24 -19.26
N MET A 54 -16.86 -20.10 -18.99
CA MET A 54 -18.27 -19.78 -19.26
C MET A 54 -19.02 -19.30 -18.00
N GLN A 55 -18.61 -19.71 -16.79
CA GLN A 55 -19.18 -19.17 -15.56
C GLN A 55 -18.94 -17.64 -15.45
N ASP A 56 -17.79 -17.16 -15.89
CA ASP A 56 -17.50 -15.72 -15.90
C ASP A 56 -18.48 -14.92 -16.79
N SER A 57 -18.94 -15.51 -17.90
CA SER A 57 -19.90 -14.84 -18.78
C SER A 57 -21.32 -14.78 -18.19
N GLU A 58 -21.74 -15.76 -17.40
CA GLU A 58 -23.04 -15.76 -16.71
C GLU A 58 -23.02 -14.86 -15.50
N ILE A 59 -21.92 -14.89 -14.73
CA ILE A 59 -21.69 -13.95 -13.63
C ILE A 59 -21.66 -12.52 -14.15
N ALA A 60 -20.95 -12.25 -15.25
CA ALA A 60 -20.91 -10.93 -15.86
C ALA A 60 -22.29 -10.46 -16.35
N LYS A 61 -23.13 -11.35 -16.90
CA LYS A 61 -24.52 -11.03 -17.26
C LYS A 61 -25.37 -10.71 -16.02
N LEU A 62 -25.24 -11.53 -14.98
CA LEU A 62 -25.94 -11.30 -13.71
C LEU A 62 -25.52 -9.98 -13.07
N CYS A 63 -24.22 -9.72 -13.00
CA CYS A 63 -23.68 -8.45 -12.51
C CYS A 63 -24.22 -7.27 -13.32
N ARG A 64 -24.29 -7.39 -14.65
CA ARG A 64 -24.88 -6.35 -15.51
C ARG A 64 -26.36 -6.13 -15.26
N GLN A 65 -27.12 -7.21 -15.04
CA GLN A 65 -28.54 -7.10 -14.71
C GLN A 65 -28.76 -6.43 -13.36
N ILE A 66 -28.00 -6.81 -12.33
CA ILE A 66 -28.02 -6.19 -11.01
C ILE A 66 -27.67 -4.70 -11.13
N TYR A 67 -26.59 -4.38 -11.83
CA TYR A 67 -26.16 -3.00 -12.02
C TYR A 67 -27.28 -2.17 -12.69
N LEU A 68 -27.83 -2.64 -13.81
CA LEU A 68 -28.88 -1.90 -14.53
C LEU A 68 -30.16 -1.75 -13.72
N SER A 69 -30.51 -2.75 -12.89
CA SER A 69 -31.70 -2.71 -12.02
C SER A 69 -31.54 -1.77 -10.83
N HIS A 70 -30.32 -1.57 -10.36
CA HIS A 70 -30.00 -0.81 -9.15
C HIS A 70 -28.99 0.32 -9.38
N GLN A 71 -28.82 0.75 -10.63
CA GLN A 71 -27.79 1.70 -11.06
C GLN A 71 -27.76 2.94 -10.18
N ALA A 72 -28.91 3.59 -9.95
CA ALA A 72 -28.96 4.80 -9.15
C ALA A 72 -28.50 4.60 -7.71
N ALA A 73 -28.82 3.46 -7.12
CA ALA A 73 -28.38 3.12 -5.75
C ALA A 73 -26.89 2.78 -5.70
N LEU A 74 -26.39 2.01 -6.67
CA LEU A 74 -24.99 1.64 -6.77
C LEU A 74 -24.12 2.88 -7.06
N ASP A 75 -24.52 3.75 -7.98
CA ASP A 75 -23.80 5.00 -8.28
C ASP A 75 -23.79 5.92 -7.04
N LEU A 76 -24.89 5.95 -6.27
CA LEU A 76 -24.93 6.70 -5.01
C LEU A 76 -23.95 6.13 -3.97
N ILE A 77 -23.92 4.80 -3.82
CA ILE A 77 -23.00 4.11 -2.94
C ILE A 77 -21.55 4.41 -3.36
N TYR A 78 -21.20 4.20 -4.64
CA TYR A 78 -19.86 4.49 -5.15
C TYR A 78 -19.43 5.95 -4.95
N LYS A 79 -20.39 6.88 -5.08
CA LYS A 79 -20.12 8.31 -4.93
C LYS A 79 -19.92 8.74 -3.48
N HIS A 80 -20.60 8.10 -2.54
CA HIS A 80 -20.67 8.53 -1.14
C HIS A 80 -20.07 7.56 -0.13
N LEU A 81 -19.65 6.37 -0.55
CA LEU A 81 -18.92 5.45 0.31
C LEU A 81 -17.47 5.94 0.44
N PRO A 82 -17.07 6.52 1.57
CA PRO A 82 -15.68 6.89 1.75
C PRO A 82 -14.83 5.63 1.76
N ALA A 83 -13.72 5.63 1.04
CA ALA A 83 -12.77 4.54 1.13
C ALA A 83 -12.15 4.54 2.54
N LEU A 84 -12.12 3.38 3.21
CA LEU A 84 -11.56 3.23 4.57
C LEU A 84 -10.16 3.85 4.70
N GLU A 85 -9.36 3.75 3.67
CA GLU A 85 -8.03 4.37 3.63
C GLU A 85 -8.07 5.90 3.72
N THR A 86 -9.16 6.54 3.26
CA THR A 86 -9.34 7.99 3.39
C THR A 86 -9.77 8.34 4.81
N GLU A 87 -10.66 7.56 5.39
CA GLU A 87 -11.10 7.71 6.78
C GLU A 87 -9.94 7.46 7.75
N ALA A 88 -9.15 6.41 7.54
CA ALA A 88 -7.95 6.11 8.31
C ALA A 88 -6.91 7.25 8.20
N TYR A 89 -6.73 7.82 7.01
CA TYR A 89 -5.85 8.99 6.82
C TYR A 89 -6.35 10.21 7.59
N GLU A 90 -7.64 10.53 7.53
CA GLU A 90 -8.20 11.66 8.28
C GLU A 90 -8.14 11.43 9.80
N LEU A 91 -8.32 10.18 10.25
CA LEU A 91 -8.13 9.82 11.67
C LEU A 91 -6.69 10.11 12.13
N VAL A 92 -5.66 9.61 11.44
CA VAL A 92 -4.27 9.86 11.85
C VAL A 92 -3.92 11.35 11.75
N LYS A 93 -4.49 12.07 10.79
CA LYS A 93 -4.31 13.53 10.67
C LYS A 93 -4.92 14.27 11.85
N GLN A 94 -6.11 13.87 12.31
CA GLN A 94 -6.70 14.42 13.52
C GLN A 94 -5.85 14.12 14.76
N LEU A 95 -5.33 12.90 14.88
CA LEU A 95 -4.47 12.51 16.01
C LEU A 95 -3.20 13.35 16.07
N VAL A 96 -2.54 13.56 14.94
CA VAL A 96 -1.31 14.37 14.85
C VAL A 96 -1.61 15.85 15.14
N ASN A 97 -2.71 16.40 14.58
CA ASN A 97 -3.07 17.80 14.82
C ASN A 97 -3.52 18.08 16.25
N ASN A 98 -4.06 17.08 16.94
CA ASN A 98 -4.50 17.18 18.33
C ASN A 98 -3.44 16.69 19.34
N ALA A 99 -2.25 16.31 18.85
CA ALA A 99 -1.14 15.94 19.73
C ALA A 99 -0.68 17.14 20.57
N PRO A 100 -0.07 16.90 21.74
CA PRO A 100 0.48 17.98 22.56
C PRO A 100 1.47 18.82 21.75
N PRO A 101 1.33 20.15 21.71
CA PRO A 101 2.16 21.03 20.89
C PRO A 101 3.64 21.07 21.33
N ASP A 102 3.93 20.60 22.54
CA ASP A 102 5.28 20.42 23.08
C ASP A 102 5.93 19.07 22.68
N GLN A 103 5.19 18.21 22.01
CA GLN A 103 5.70 16.91 21.54
C GLN A 103 5.80 16.84 20.02
N ILE A 104 4.79 17.31 19.29
CA ILE A 104 4.65 17.09 17.85
C ILE A 104 4.48 18.40 17.10
N VAL A 105 5.22 18.54 16.00
CA VAL A 105 5.04 19.58 14.99
C VAL A 105 4.54 18.92 13.70
N PHE A 106 3.36 19.35 13.24
CA PHE A 106 2.87 18.99 11.92
C PHE A 106 3.77 19.62 10.84
N VAL A 107 4.15 18.85 9.83
CA VAL A 107 5.02 19.32 8.74
C VAL A 107 4.27 19.41 7.43
N HIS A 108 3.69 18.30 6.95
CA HIS A 108 3.01 18.28 5.65
C HIS A 108 2.07 17.09 5.50
N SER A 109 1.08 17.23 4.61
CA SER A 109 0.18 16.13 4.24
C SER A 109 -0.01 16.04 2.72
N TRP A 110 0.09 14.80 2.18
CA TRP A 110 -0.22 14.50 0.78
C TRP A 110 -1.45 13.58 0.72
N LEU A 111 -2.62 14.19 0.59
CA LEU A 111 -3.89 13.46 0.56
C LEU A 111 -3.92 12.40 -0.55
N GLN A 112 -3.44 12.73 -1.75
CA GLN A 112 -3.41 11.81 -2.91
C GLN A 112 -2.52 10.58 -2.68
N ARG A 113 -1.47 10.71 -1.86
CA ARG A 113 -0.56 9.63 -1.49
C ARG A 113 -0.88 9.04 -0.12
N LYS A 114 -1.84 9.63 0.59
CA LYS A 114 -2.21 9.25 1.96
C LYS A 114 -1.00 9.18 2.90
N ILE A 115 -0.14 10.18 2.79
CA ILE A 115 1.07 10.36 3.61
C ILE A 115 0.90 11.62 4.45
N LEU A 116 1.08 11.47 5.75
CA LEU A 116 1.08 12.56 6.73
C LEU A 116 2.46 12.63 7.39
N SER A 117 3.15 13.78 7.26
CA SER A 117 4.49 14.00 7.80
C SER A 117 4.46 14.94 8.99
N PHE A 118 5.20 14.58 10.03
CA PHE A 118 5.36 15.37 11.26
C PHE A 118 6.75 15.13 11.87
N ALA A 119 7.09 15.89 12.87
CA ALA A 119 8.35 15.78 13.59
C ALA A 119 8.14 15.98 15.11
N SER A 120 9.08 15.52 15.94
CA SER A 120 9.11 15.91 17.33
C SER A 120 9.60 17.34 17.46
N THR A 121 9.01 18.11 18.39
CA THR A 121 9.46 19.47 18.74
C THR A 121 10.90 19.49 19.25
N LYS A 122 11.37 18.42 19.89
CA LYS A 122 12.70 18.35 20.48
C LYS A 122 13.84 18.39 19.47
N TRP A 123 13.59 17.93 18.21
CA TRP A 123 14.62 17.93 17.17
C TRP A 123 14.18 18.62 15.88
N HIS A 124 12.95 19.15 15.84
CA HIS A 124 12.40 19.82 14.66
C HIS A 124 13.25 21.01 14.19
N ASP A 125 13.76 21.80 15.11
CA ASP A 125 14.52 23.03 14.82
C ASP A 125 16.05 22.86 14.97
N LEU A 126 16.53 21.64 15.24
CA LEU A 126 17.97 21.41 15.29
C LEU A 126 18.64 21.62 13.92
N PRO A 127 19.85 22.15 13.84
CA PRO A 127 20.50 22.53 12.58
C PRO A 127 20.59 21.40 11.57
N PHE A 128 20.82 20.17 12.01
CA PHE A 128 20.91 19.00 11.12
C PHE A 128 19.61 18.75 10.32
N GLN A 129 18.47 19.12 10.86
CA GLN A 129 17.17 18.95 10.21
C GLN A 129 17.04 19.69 8.89
N GLN A 130 17.72 20.85 8.77
CA GLN A 130 17.65 21.70 7.59
C GLN A 130 18.60 21.27 6.48
N THR A 131 19.36 20.19 6.67
CA THR A 131 20.36 19.70 5.71
C THR A 131 19.81 18.72 4.68
N GLY A 132 18.52 18.37 4.76
CA GLY A 132 17.87 17.48 3.81
C GLY A 132 17.78 18.10 2.42
N THR A 133 17.86 17.25 1.40
CA THR A 133 17.69 17.62 -0.01
C THR A 133 16.61 16.72 -0.63
N GLY A 134 15.85 17.22 -1.59
CA GLY A 134 14.94 16.38 -2.39
C GLY A 134 13.52 16.22 -1.89
N TRP A 135 13.08 16.83 -0.81
CA TRP A 135 11.67 16.92 -0.46
C TRP A 135 10.96 17.95 -1.36
N ALA A 136 9.86 17.53 -1.99
CA ALA A 136 9.12 18.42 -2.91
C ALA A 136 8.35 19.54 -2.19
N ALA A 137 8.17 19.48 -0.86
CA ALA A 137 7.48 20.50 -0.05
C ALA A 137 7.78 20.34 1.44
N PRO A 138 7.56 21.40 2.22
CA PRO A 138 8.55 22.35 2.69
C PRO A 138 9.40 21.80 3.80
N PRO A 139 10.36 22.56 4.23
CA PRO A 139 11.67 22.72 3.60
C PRO A 139 12.66 21.69 4.13
N ASN A 140 13.37 21.05 3.24
CA ASN A 140 14.69 20.41 3.42
C ASN A 140 14.93 19.62 4.72
N ARG A 141 13.88 19.01 5.29
CA ARG A 141 14.05 18.26 6.52
C ARG A 141 14.64 16.89 6.23
N ILE A 142 15.72 16.54 6.92
CA ILE A 142 16.40 15.27 6.68
C ILE A 142 15.69 14.09 7.37
N LEU A 143 15.01 14.33 8.48
CA LEU A 143 14.38 13.28 9.29
C LEU A 143 12.91 13.62 9.57
N LEU A 144 12.00 12.70 9.25
CA LEU A 144 10.57 12.88 9.48
C LEU A 144 9.91 11.60 9.97
N LEU A 145 8.90 11.76 10.81
CA LEU A 145 7.89 10.75 11.08
C LEU A 145 6.78 10.85 10.02
N GLN A 146 6.33 9.69 9.51
CA GLN A 146 5.25 9.65 8.54
C GLN A 146 4.26 8.56 8.87
N PHE A 147 2.96 8.92 8.94
CA PHE A 147 1.92 7.93 8.71
C PHE A 147 1.75 7.69 7.22
N LYS A 148 1.69 6.43 6.84
CA LYS A 148 1.43 5.99 5.46
C LYS A 148 0.27 5.01 5.47
N VAL A 149 -0.79 5.36 4.74
CA VAL A 149 -1.93 4.47 4.51
C VAL A 149 -1.77 3.87 3.12
N VAL A 150 -1.31 2.63 3.07
CA VAL A 150 -1.07 1.87 1.83
C VAL A 150 -1.77 0.53 1.99
N PRO A 151 -3.04 0.41 1.58
CA PRO A 151 -3.79 -0.84 1.78
C PRO A 151 -2.99 -2.08 1.37
N PRO A 152 -3.07 -3.15 2.15
CA PRO A 152 -3.92 -3.32 3.34
C PRO A 152 -3.32 -2.77 4.65
N VAL A 153 -2.26 -1.98 4.62
CA VAL A 153 -1.48 -1.60 5.82
C VAL A 153 -1.57 -0.10 6.12
N LEU A 154 -1.79 0.22 7.39
CA LEU A 154 -1.48 1.52 7.99
C LEU A 154 -0.19 1.39 8.79
N LYS A 155 0.80 2.22 8.52
CA LYS A 155 2.07 2.19 9.23
C LYS A 155 2.58 3.57 9.61
N LEU A 156 3.35 3.63 10.71
CA LEU A 156 4.18 4.74 11.10
C LEU A 156 5.63 4.43 10.77
N VAL A 157 6.32 5.35 10.10
CA VAL A 157 7.73 5.21 9.77
C VAL A 157 8.52 6.43 10.21
N LEU A 158 9.75 6.22 10.67
CA LEU A 158 10.77 7.26 10.77
C LEU A 158 11.60 7.19 9.50
N ILE A 159 11.45 8.17 8.63
CA ILE A 159 12.09 8.20 7.32
C ILE A 159 13.24 9.18 7.28
N LEU A 160 14.34 8.73 6.70
CA LEU A 160 15.53 9.53 6.47
C LEU A 160 15.58 9.99 5.01
N GLY A 161 15.48 11.29 4.79
CA GLY A 161 15.55 11.90 3.46
C GLY A 161 16.98 11.99 2.92
N PRO A 162 17.15 12.32 1.62
CA PRO A 162 18.44 12.63 1.02
C PRO A 162 19.13 13.80 1.72
N GLY A 163 20.44 13.77 1.78
CA GLY A 163 21.25 14.79 2.44
C GLY A 163 22.68 14.31 2.66
N ASP A 164 23.47 15.08 3.39
CA ASP A 164 24.86 14.73 3.69
C ASP A 164 24.98 13.33 4.31
N LEU A 165 25.85 12.48 3.75
CA LEU A 165 25.99 11.09 4.16
C LEU A 165 26.48 10.98 5.62
N THR A 166 27.35 11.87 6.06
CA THR A 166 27.89 11.88 7.44
C THR A 166 26.76 12.13 8.43
N THR A 167 25.91 13.12 8.17
CA THR A 167 24.73 13.43 8.98
C THR A 167 23.76 12.26 8.99
N ARG A 168 23.52 11.64 7.84
CA ARG A 168 22.61 10.48 7.71
C ARG A 168 23.11 9.28 8.53
N GLN A 169 24.41 9.02 8.49
CA GLN A 169 25.03 7.94 9.27
C GLN A 169 25.00 8.26 10.77
N ALA A 170 25.26 9.49 11.16
CA ALA A 170 25.17 9.91 12.57
C ALA A 170 23.74 9.74 13.13
N ILE A 171 22.72 10.04 12.33
CA ILE A 171 21.31 9.77 12.72
C ILE A 171 21.06 8.27 12.91
N TYR A 172 21.53 7.45 11.99
CA TYR A 172 21.43 5.99 12.11
C TYR A 172 22.13 5.49 13.37
N ASP A 173 23.40 5.88 13.59
CA ASP A 173 24.21 5.47 14.73
C ASP A 173 23.59 5.89 16.09
N ALA A 174 22.94 7.05 16.12
CA ALA A 174 22.21 7.53 17.28
C ALA A 174 21.05 6.59 17.68
N LEU A 175 20.40 5.97 16.70
CA LEU A 175 19.22 5.12 16.92
C LEU A 175 19.57 3.64 17.11
N GLU A 176 20.69 3.16 16.53
CA GLU A 176 21.04 1.73 16.42
C GLU A 176 21.06 1.00 17.77
N ASN A 177 21.58 1.63 18.82
CA ASN A 177 21.79 1.00 20.13
C ASN A 177 20.73 1.38 21.19
N ARG A 178 19.59 1.92 20.78
CA ARG A 178 18.57 2.48 21.70
C ARG A 178 17.35 1.60 21.95
N ASN A 179 17.38 0.37 21.46
CA ASN A 179 16.25 -0.58 21.59
C ASN A 179 14.91 0.07 21.17
N ILE A 180 14.90 0.75 20.02
CA ILE A 180 13.72 1.40 19.47
C ILE A 180 12.84 0.33 18.79
N PRO A 181 11.57 0.21 19.17
CA PRO A 181 10.68 -0.75 18.52
C PRO A 181 10.58 -0.49 17.01
N GLY A 182 10.71 -1.56 16.21
CA GLY A 182 10.63 -1.47 14.76
C GLY A 182 11.86 -0.84 14.08
N PHE A 183 13.00 -0.71 14.79
CA PHE A 183 14.25 -0.30 14.14
C PHE A 183 14.63 -1.31 13.05
N THR A 184 14.85 -0.81 11.83
CA THR A 184 15.00 -1.67 10.64
C THR A 184 16.42 -2.17 10.41
N GLY A 185 17.42 -1.50 10.99
CA GLY A 185 18.83 -1.79 10.73
C GLY A 185 19.33 -1.38 9.33
N VAL A 186 18.53 -0.65 8.56
CA VAL A 186 18.89 -0.21 7.20
C VAL A 186 19.81 1.01 7.27
N ARG A 187 21.12 0.75 7.26
CA ARG A 187 22.15 1.79 7.32
C ARG A 187 22.23 2.56 5.99
N PRO A 188 22.22 3.91 6.01
CA PRO A 188 22.38 4.71 4.80
C PRO A 188 23.81 4.56 4.25
N THR A 189 23.93 4.24 2.95
CA THR A 189 25.20 4.04 2.26
C THR A 189 25.51 5.13 1.22
N SER A 190 24.55 6.04 0.99
CA SER A 190 24.68 7.16 0.03
C SER A 190 23.98 8.40 0.57
N ASP A 191 24.22 9.53 -0.07
CA ASP A 191 23.53 10.82 0.15
C ASP A 191 22.09 10.82 -0.39
N GLN A 192 21.72 9.81 -1.15
CA GLN A 192 20.42 9.64 -1.78
C GLN A 192 19.57 8.56 -1.10
N GLY A 193 18.30 8.48 -1.52
CA GLY A 193 17.38 7.46 -1.05
C GLY A 193 16.63 7.84 0.23
N TRP A 194 15.63 7.02 0.55
CA TRP A 194 14.63 7.26 1.56
C TRP A 194 14.47 6.06 2.50
N PRO A 195 15.54 5.60 3.19
CA PRO A 195 15.42 4.47 4.08
C PRO A 195 14.48 4.78 5.23
N HIS A 196 13.66 3.79 5.58
CA HIS A 196 12.92 3.80 6.83
C HIS A 196 13.87 3.33 7.93
N LEU A 197 14.16 4.16 8.92
CA LEU A 197 14.97 3.78 10.08
C LEU A 197 14.15 3.03 11.13
N VAL A 198 12.88 3.40 11.25
CA VAL A 198 11.90 2.72 12.10
C VAL A 198 10.66 2.46 11.26
N GLU A 199 10.08 1.28 11.40
CA GLU A 199 8.80 0.93 10.79
C GLU A 199 7.91 0.23 11.81
N ARG A 200 6.72 0.78 12.03
CA ARG A 200 5.71 0.26 12.95
C ARG A 200 4.41 0.03 12.19
N ILE A 201 3.94 -1.19 12.16
CA ILE A 201 2.62 -1.50 11.63
C ILE A 201 1.59 -1.11 12.70
N VAL A 202 0.64 -0.28 12.30
CA VAL A 202 -0.46 0.22 13.14
C VAL A 202 -1.70 -0.63 12.93
N SER A 203 -1.98 -0.98 11.67
CA SER A 203 -3.02 -1.93 11.28
C SER A 203 -2.57 -2.69 10.04
N GLU A 204 -2.76 -4.02 10.03
CA GLU A 204 -2.39 -4.90 8.90
C GLU A 204 -3.57 -5.18 7.97
N ASP A 205 -4.76 -4.69 8.30
CA ASP A 205 -5.99 -5.15 7.64
C ASP A 205 -6.93 -3.98 7.32
N ILE A 206 -6.49 -3.12 6.37
CA ILE A 206 -7.35 -2.07 5.80
C ILE A 206 -7.96 -2.60 4.52
N ARG A 207 -9.16 -3.18 4.63
CA ARG A 207 -9.90 -3.74 3.50
C ARG A 207 -11.12 -2.88 3.16
N PRO A 208 -11.55 -2.83 1.89
CA PRO A 208 -12.69 -2.02 1.46
C PRO A 208 -14.02 -2.35 2.14
N GLU A 209 -14.17 -3.58 2.65
CA GLU A 209 -15.38 -4.05 3.34
C GLU A 209 -15.40 -3.74 4.85
N MET A 210 -14.34 -3.16 5.40
CA MET A 210 -14.26 -2.76 6.82
C MET A 210 -14.73 -1.33 7.02
N PHE A 211 -15.11 -1.02 8.26
CA PHE A 211 -15.44 0.32 8.71
C PHE A 211 -14.30 0.90 9.57
N LEU A 212 -14.24 2.23 9.65
CA LEU A 212 -13.25 2.90 10.49
C LEU A 212 -13.32 2.44 11.96
N SER A 213 -14.53 2.17 12.47
CA SER A 213 -14.75 1.66 13.83
C SER A 213 -14.00 0.36 14.13
N ASP A 214 -13.70 -0.44 13.09
CA ASP A 214 -13.02 -1.74 13.26
C ASP A 214 -11.53 -1.58 13.58
N ILE A 215 -10.94 -0.44 13.24
CA ILE A 215 -9.50 -0.15 13.45
C ILE A 215 -9.26 1.06 14.34
N GLU A 216 -10.24 1.90 14.60
CA GLU A 216 -10.06 3.19 15.27
C GLU A 216 -9.42 3.07 16.67
N ASP A 217 -9.92 2.11 17.48
CA ASP A 217 -9.42 1.93 18.85
C ASP A 217 -7.95 1.47 18.85
N ASP A 218 -7.56 0.60 17.90
CA ASP A 218 -6.19 0.13 17.79
C ASP A 218 -5.25 1.25 17.34
N VAL A 219 -5.69 2.08 16.38
CA VAL A 219 -4.93 3.25 15.91
C VAL A 219 -4.75 4.26 17.03
N ARG A 220 -5.79 4.55 17.81
CA ARG A 220 -5.73 5.47 18.96
C ARG A 220 -4.82 4.94 20.07
N ARG A 221 -4.94 3.66 20.41
CA ARG A 221 -4.10 3.00 21.41
C ARG A 221 -2.63 3.02 20.99
N PHE A 222 -2.33 2.66 19.74
CA PHE A 222 -0.99 2.74 19.17
C PHE A 222 -0.42 4.15 19.28
N TRP A 223 -1.21 5.17 18.89
CA TRP A 223 -0.76 6.57 18.95
C TRP A 223 -0.41 7.03 20.36
N GLN A 224 -1.25 6.71 21.33
CA GLN A 224 -0.99 7.04 22.73
C GLN A 224 0.29 6.35 23.24
N GLN A 225 0.44 5.05 22.95
CA GLN A 225 1.64 4.31 23.32
C GLN A 225 2.90 4.87 22.65
N PHE A 226 2.81 5.21 21.37
CA PHE A 226 3.91 5.83 20.64
C PHE A 226 4.39 7.12 21.28
N LEU A 227 3.48 8.02 21.63
CA LEU A 227 3.80 9.30 22.25
C LEU A 227 4.42 9.16 23.65
N VAL A 228 4.01 8.14 24.41
CA VAL A 228 4.47 7.94 25.80
C VAL A 228 5.77 7.14 25.86
N ASP A 229 5.90 6.09 25.05
CA ASP A 229 6.97 5.10 25.20
C ASP A 229 8.03 5.16 24.11
N GLU A 230 7.63 5.36 22.84
CA GLU A 230 8.54 5.22 21.69
C GLU A 230 9.15 6.55 21.26
N LEU A 231 8.34 7.59 21.14
CA LEU A 231 8.81 8.93 20.76
C LEU A 231 9.88 9.48 21.72
N PRO A 232 9.75 9.36 23.04
CA PRO A 232 10.78 9.83 23.96
C PRO A 232 12.15 9.15 23.77
N ARG A 233 12.18 7.87 23.38
CA ARG A 233 13.44 7.15 23.10
C ARG A 233 14.11 7.66 21.82
N ILE A 234 13.31 7.93 20.78
CA ILE A 234 13.79 8.56 19.55
C ILE A 234 14.31 9.95 19.84
N ASP A 235 13.56 10.74 20.60
CA ASP A 235 13.92 12.10 21.02
C ASP A 235 15.25 12.13 21.75
N GLU A 236 15.39 11.28 22.77
CA GLU A 236 16.62 11.20 23.58
C GLU A 236 17.82 10.85 22.69
N ALA A 237 17.66 9.85 21.80
CA ALA A 237 18.73 9.43 20.90
C ALA A 237 19.20 10.58 20.00
N ILE A 238 18.26 11.27 19.37
CA ILE A 238 18.55 12.36 18.43
C ILE A 238 19.11 13.59 19.17
N VAL A 239 18.51 13.99 20.30
CA VAL A 239 18.97 15.14 21.06
C VAL A 239 20.37 14.92 21.64
N GLN A 240 20.69 13.71 22.12
CA GLN A 240 22.05 13.40 22.57
C GLN A 240 23.09 13.48 21.45
N ALA A 241 22.72 13.09 20.23
CA ALA A 241 23.66 13.11 19.10
C ALA A 241 23.86 14.52 18.50
N PHE A 242 22.84 15.38 18.55
CA PHE A 242 22.81 16.64 17.82
C PHE A 242 22.49 17.88 18.68
N GLY A 243 22.04 17.68 19.91
CA GLY A 243 21.61 18.79 20.80
C GLY A 243 22.76 19.55 21.49
N THR A 244 23.98 19.04 21.45
CA THR A 244 25.14 19.64 22.18
C THR A 244 25.89 20.71 21.37
N ALA A 245 25.38 21.15 20.22
CA ALA A 245 26.03 22.12 19.34
C ALA A 245 25.60 23.59 19.63
N GLN A 246 25.14 23.89 20.85
CA GLN A 246 24.84 25.27 21.29
C GLN A 246 25.71 25.62 22.51
N GLU A 247 26.99 25.84 22.29
CA GLU A 247 27.84 26.70 23.10
C GLU A 247 28.63 27.64 22.19
#